data_4f2d73cc308ad9391555596d79937293
#
_entry.id   4f2d73cc308ad9391555596d79937293
#
_cell.length_a   1.000
_cell.length_b   1.000
_cell.length_c   1.000
_cell.angle_alpha   90.00
_cell.angle_beta   90.00
_cell.angle_gamma   90.00
#
_symmetry.space_group_name_H-M   'P 1'
#
loop_
_entity.id
_entity.type
_entity.pdbx_description
1 polymer ?
#
loop_
_entity_poly.entity_id
_entity_poly.type
_entity_poly.pdbx_seq_one_letter_code
_entity_poly.pdbx_strand_id
1 'polypeptide(L)'
;MAEGGKVLVDVKVNTGAGNLVLLTRHEDRLEGRFTKRWAAFMGMRHDVQTVKTVESPKAAGERQRTTTAPRRPWDDHREVWFLAGLGLPKEIRYGYVLDPATREPTASMLRAPDGSWCEVGDGGVREAGPTPLWAEVERAYRTWRDWGEPGWERLGLTVTPDGQWWWLDEPSRVVGSDR
;
A
#
# COMPACT_ATOMS: atom_id res chain seq x y z
N MET A 1 27.35 -9.25 -7.26
CA MET A 1 26.78 -10.51 -6.73
C MET A 1 26.95 -11.56 -7.84
N ALA A 2 27.46 -12.75 -7.51
CA ALA A 2 27.64 -13.84 -8.47
C ALA A 2 26.28 -14.38 -8.95
N GLU A 3 26.25 -15.05 -10.12
CA GLU A 3 25.09 -15.79 -10.63
C GLU A 3 24.59 -16.79 -9.57
N GLY A 4 23.29 -16.88 -9.36
CA GLY A 4 22.70 -17.70 -8.29
C GLY A 4 22.83 -17.14 -6.88
N GLY A 5 23.57 -16.04 -6.68
CA GLY A 5 23.66 -15.36 -5.39
C GLY A 5 22.29 -14.82 -4.93
N LYS A 6 22.04 -14.82 -3.63
CA LYS A 6 20.75 -14.39 -3.05
C LYS A 6 20.89 -13.14 -2.20
N VAL A 7 19.87 -12.31 -2.21
CA VAL A 7 19.75 -11.12 -1.37
C VAL A 7 18.32 -11.02 -0.80
N LEU A 8 18.21 -10.68 0.48
CA LEU A 8 16.96 -10.38 1.15
C LEU A 8 16.83 -8.86 1.25
N VAL A 9 15.78 -8.30 0.71
CA VAL A 9 15.53 -6.85 0.69
C VAL A 9 14.14 -6.51 1.24
N ASP A 10 14.02 -5.37 1.92
CA ASP A 10 12.75 -4.79 2.32
C ASP A 10 12.25 -3.90 1.17
N VAL A 11 11.23 -4.37 0.48
CA VAL A 11 10.64 -3.67 -0.68
C VAL A 11 9.36 -3.01 -0.26
N LYS A 12 9.27 -1.71 -0.52
CA LYS A 12 8.09 -0.89 -0.22
C LYS A 12 7.65 -0.13 -1.46
N VAL A 13 6.33 -0.07 -1.65
CA VAL A 13 5.74 0.83 -2.63
C VAL A 13 5.47 2.21 -2.02
N ASN A 14 4.94 3.14 -2.79
CA ASN A 14 4.74 4.54 -2.41
C ASN A 14 4.00 4.78 -1.08
N THR A 15 3.14 3.87 -0.67
CA THR A 15 2.40 3.91 0.61
C THR A 15 3.23 3.44 1.81
N GLY A 16 4.49 3.06 1.61
CA GLY A 16 5.27 2.37 2.62
C GLY A 16 4.84 0.92 2.87
N ALA A 17 3.82 0.46 2.13
CA ALA A 17 3.40 -0.93 2.17
C ALA A 17 4.42 -1.83 1.47
N GLY A 18 4.70 -2.97 2.06
CA GLY A 18 5.64 -3.95 1.49
C GLY A 18 5.96 -5.07 2.44
N ASN A 19 6.93 -5.88 2.04
CA ASN A 19 7.43 -7.01 2.80
C ASN A 19 8.86 -7.34 2.35
N LEU A 20 9.50 -8.29 3.02
CA LEU A 20 10.78 -8.82 2.60
C LEU A 20 10.64 -9.68 1.35
N VAL A 21 11.56 -9.49 0.41
CA VAL A 21 11.68 -10.28 -0.82
C VAL A 21 13.02 -10.98 -0.84
N LEU A 22 13.02 -12.28 -1.08
CA LEU A 22 14.23 -13.05 -1.33
C LEU A 22 14.47 -13.11 -2.83
N LEU A 23 15.43 -12.34 -3.32
CA LEU A 23 15.81 -12.28 -4.73
C LEU A 23 17.01 -13.16 -5.01
N THR A 24 17.00 -13.82 -6.16
CA THR A 24 18.11 -14.58 -6.72
C THR A 24 18.66 -13.80 -7.92
N ARG A 25 20.00 -13.72 -8.04
CA ARG A 25 20.69 -13.13 -9.20
C ARG A 25 20.65 -14.11 -10.37
N HIS A 26 20.13 -13.62 -11.48
CA HIS A 26 20.27 -14.18 -12.82
C HIS A 26 21.18 -13.27 -13.65
N GLU A 27 21.60 -13.71 -14.83
CA GLU A 27 22.56 -12.98 -15.66
C GLU A 27 22.17 -11.50 -15.85
N ASP A 28 20.91 -11.21 -16.17
CA ASP A 28 20.37 -9.90 -16.55
C ASP A 28 19.41 -9.29 -15.53
N ARG A 29 19.04 -10.05 -14.46
CA ARG A 29 18.02 -9.60 -13.52
C ARG A 29 18.19 -10.17 -12.11
N LEU A 30 17.45 -9.60 -11.17
CA LEU A 30 17.14 -10.18 -9.88
C LEU A 30 15.67 -10.60 -9.88
N GLU A 31 15.37 -11.80 -9.42
CA GLU A 31 14.00 -12.30 -9.40
C GLU A 31 13.74 -13.14 -8.15
N GLY A 32 12.54 -13.00 -7.59
CA GLY A 32 12.17 -13.78 -6.42
C GLY A 32 10.79 -13.47 -5.87
N ARG A 33 10.48 -14.06 -4.71
CA ARG A 33 9.17 -13.96 -4.06
C ARG A 33 9.25 -13.25 -2.73
N PHE A 34 8.14 -12.66 -2.35
CA PHE A 34 7.95 -12.15 -1.01
C PHE A 34 7.95 -13.29 0.02
N THR A 35 8.42 -13.00 1.22
CA THR A 35 8.36 -13.94 2.33
C THR A 35 6.93 -14.14 2.79
N LYS A 36 6.57 -15.36 3.17
CA LYS A 36 5.21 -15.71 3.61
C LYS A 36 4.74 -14.89 4.81
N ARG A 37 5.62 -14.72 5.79
CA ARG A 37 5.34 -13.89 6.97
C ARG A 37 5.74 -12.46 6.69
N TRP A 38 4.86 -11.55 7.06
CA TRP A 38 5.19 -10.13 6.98
C TRP A 38 6.34 -9.78 7.93
N ALA A 39 7.29 -9.05 7.39
CA ALA A 39 8.39 -8.45 8.14
C ALA A 39 8.89 -7.21 7.41
N ALA A 40 9.49 -6.29 8.14
CA ALA A 40 10.12 -5.11 7.58
C ALA A 40 11.35 -4.75 8.41
N PHE A 41 12.37 -4.18 7.76
CA PHE A 41 13.47 -3.58 8.49
C PHE A 41 13.00 -2.26 9.12
N MET A 42 13.35 -2.05 10.38
CA MET A 42 13.15 -0.74 11.00
C MET A 42 14.11 0.27 10.36
N GLY A 43 13.54 1.32 9.75
CA GLY A 43 14.33 2.46 9.30
C GLY A 43 15.01 3.14 10.50
N MET A 44 16.29 3.51 10.37
CA MET A 44 16.90 4.42 11.33
C MET A 44 16.17 5.76 11.27
N ARG A 45 15.49 6.11 12.36
CA ARG A 45 14.81 7.40 12.48
C ARG A 45 15.77 8.39 13.08
N HIS A 46 16.09 9.44 12.34
CA HIS A 46 16.83 10.59 12.86
C HIS A 46 15.92 11.62 13.50
N ASP A 47 14.61 11.60 13.16
CA ASP A 47 13.61 12.51 13.72
C ASP A 47 12.40 11.74 14.24
N VAL A 48 11.89 12.16 15.41
CA VAL A 48 10.61 11.70 15.95
C VAL A 48 9.50 12.40 15.17
N GLN A 49 8.92 11.72 14.20
CA GLN A 49 7.71 12.22 13.56
C GLN A 49 6.57 12.18 14.59
N THR A 50 6.22 13.33 15.11
CA THR A 50 5.02 13.50 15.93
C THR A 50 3.82 13.18 15.05
N VAL A 51 3.00 12.23 15.45
CA VAL A 51 1.71 11.95 14.79
C VAL A 51 0.87 13.21 14.97
N LYS A 52 0.81 14.03 13.94
CA LYS A 52 -0.09 15.20 13.93
C LYS A 52 -1.50 14.64 13.80
N THR A 53 -2.33 14.89 14.81
CA THR A 53 -3.78 14.73 14.71
C THR A 53 -4.24 15.62 13.56
N VAL A 54 -4.80 15.03 12.54
CA VAL A 54 -5.23 15.77 11.37
C VAL A 54 -6.72 15.94 11.46
N GLU A 55 -7.19 17.17 11.66
CA GLU A 55 -8.61 17.49 11.56
C GLU A 55 -9.14 17.14 10.16
N SER A 56 -10.36 16.58 10.12
CA SER A 56 -11.04 16.32 8.87
C SER A 56 -11.25 17.65 8.11
N PRO A 57 -10.75 17.78 6.87
CA PRO A 57 -10.97 19.00 6.11
C PRO A 57 -12.46 19.16 5.80
N LYS A 58 -13.01 20.32 6.05
CA LYS A 58 -14.31 20.72 5.48
C LYS A 58 -14.03 21.23 4.06
N ALA A 59 -14.42 20.47 3.05
CA ALA A 59 -14.19 20.86 1.66
C ALA A 59 -15.51 21.01 0.89
N ALA A 60 -15.56 22.01 0.02
CA ALA A 60 -16.64 22.10 -0.97
C ALA A 60 -16.57 20.86 -1.90
N GLY A 61 -17.74 20.30 -2.27
CA GLY A 61 -17.81 19.11 -3.13
C GLY A 61 -17.55 17.78 -2.43
N GLU A 62 -17.68 17.72 -1.11
CA GLU A 62 -17.63 16.48 -0.35
C GLU A 62 -18.71 15.49 -0.82
N ARG A 63 -18.30 14.24 -1.00
CA ARG A 63 -19.18 13.11 -1.37
C ARG A 63 -19.14 12.08 -0.25
N GLN A 64 -20.29 11.45 -0.02
CA GLN A 64 -20.40 10.33 0.91
C GLN A 64 -20.96 9.11 0.20
N ARG A 65 -20.39 7.95 0.47
CA ARG A 65 -20.79 6.66 -0.10
C ARG A 65 -20.42 5.49 0.79
N THR A 66 -21.02 4.33 0.54
CA THR A 66 -20.66 3.09 1.23
C THR A 66 -19.40 2.47 0.64
N THR A 67 -18.76 1.57 1.40
CA THR A 67 -17.61 0.76 0.96
C THR A 67 -17.71 -0.65 1.53
N THR A 68 -17.19 -1.62 0.77
CA THR A 68 -17.00 -3.02 1.23
C THR A 68 -15.53 -3.35 1.48
N ALA A 69 -14.62 -2.42 1.14
CA ALA A 69 -13.20 -2.61 1.41
C ALA A 69 -12.90 -2.48 2.90
N PRO A 70 -11.87 -3.18 3.41
CA PRO A 70 -11.46 -3.09 4.80
C PRO A 70 -11.04 -1.64 5.13
N ARG A 71 -11.51 -1.12 6.26
CA ARG A 71 -11.29 0.27 6.64
C ARG A 71 -9.84 0.58 7.01
N ARG A 72 -9.11 -0.42 7.47
CA ARG A 72 -7.69 -0.32 7.88
C ARG A 72 -6.83 -1.34 7.13
N PRO A 73 -6.73 -1.22 5.78
CA PRO A 73 -6.03 -2.22 4.98
C PRO A 73 -4.55 -2.35 5.37
N TRP A 74 -3.92 -1.30 5.86
CA TRP A 74 -2.52 -1.34 6.33
C TRP A 74 -2.30 -2.14 7.63
N ASP A 75 -3.36 -2.40 8.39
CA ASP A 75 -3.32 -3.26 9.59
C ASP A 75 -3.82 -4.67 9.27
N ASP A 76 -5.02 -4.74 8.68
CA ASP A 76 -5.80 -5.96 8.59
C ASP A 76 -5.52 -6.77 7.30
N HIS A 77 -5.16 -6.08 6.21
CA HIS A 77 -4.96 -6.67 4.86
C HIS A 77 -3.78 -6.00 4.14
N ARG A 78 -2.57 -6.29 4.58
CA ARG A 78 -1.35 -5.63 4.08
C ARG A 78 -1.08 -5.88 2.61
N GLU A 79 -1.48 -7.04 2.07
CA GLU A 79 -1.42 -7.38 0.65
C GLU A 79 -2.33 -6.45 -0.17
N VAL A 80 -3.53 -6.18 0.34
CA VAL A 80 -4.45 -5.20 -0.29
C VAL A 80 -3.85 -3.80 -0.26
N TRP A 81 -3.24 -3.40 0.86
CA TRP A 81 -2.58 -2.11 0.98
C TRP A 81 -1.38 -1.97 0.05
N PHE A 82 -0.61 -3.03 -0.13
CA PHE A 82 0.48 -3.09 -1.11
C PHE A 82 -0.07 -2.90 -2.54
N LEU A 83 -1.10 -3.65 -2.94
CA LEU A 83 -1.71 -3.55 -4.26
C LEU A 83 -2.34 -2.16 -4.49
N ALA A 84 -2.98 -1.57 -3.48
CA ALA A 84 -3.47 -0.20 -3.54
C ALA A 84 -2.33 0.80 -3.74
N GLY A 85 -1.21 0.58 -3.07
CA GLY A 85 -0.02 1.40 -3.20
C GLY A 85 0.58 1.45 -4.61
N LEU A 86 0.36 0.44 -5.43
CA LEU A 86 0.79 0.45 -6.84
C LEU A 86 0.00 1.44 -7.70
N GLY A 87 -1.25 1.75 -7.33
CA GLY A 87 -2.12 2.66 -8.06
C GLY A 87 -2.35 4.02 -7.40
N LEU A 88 -2.08 4.14 -6.10
CA LEU A 88 -2.23 5.40 -5.39
C LEU A 88 -1.17 6.43 -5.81
N PRO A 89 -1.46 7.74 -5.75
CA PRO A 89 -0.49 8.79 -6.02
C PRO A 89 0.78 8.67 -5.17
N LYS A 90 1.92 9.10 -5.71
CA LYS A 90 3.15 9.24 -4.93
C LYS A 90 2.92 10.22 -3.77
N GLU A 91 3.66 10.03 -2.66
CA GLU A 91 3.58 10.86 -1.46
C GLU A 91 2.22 10.85 -0.74
N ILE A 92 1.43 9.78 -0.94
CA ILE A 92 0.19 9.60 -0.19
C ILE A 92 0.49 9.56 1.31
N ARG A 93 -0.32 10.26 2.10
CA ARG A 93 -0.30 10.19 3.56
C ARG A 93 -1.51 9.45 4.05
N TYR A 94 -1.33 8.58 5.03
CA TYR A 94 -2.41 7.81 5.63
C TYR A 94 -2.28 7.80 7.16
N GLY A 95 -3.37 7.54 7.83
CA GLY A 95 -3.42 7.52 9.29
C GLY A 95 -4.85 7.39 9.80
N TYR A 96 -5.05 7.85 11.03
CA TYR A 96 -6.32 7.77 11.70
C TYR A 96 -6.86 9.15 12.07
N VAL A 97 -8.18 9.26 12.02
CA VAL A 97 -8.92 10.29 12.76
C VAL A 97 -9.11 9.74 14.17
N LEU A 98 -8.70 10.49 15.16
CA LEU A 98 -8.78 10.09 16.56
C LEU A 98 -9.92 10.84 17.25
N ASP A 99 -10.66 10.14 18.10
CA ASP A 99 -11.56 10.79 19.05
C ASP A 99 -10.75 11.76 19.93
N PRO A 100 -11.17 13.02 20.07
CA PRO A 100 -10.39 14.02 20.81
C PRO A 100 -10.29 13.73 22.31
N ALA A 101 -11.27 13.04 22.90
CA ALA A 101 -11.32 12.75 24.34
C ALA A 101 -10.61 11.42 24.67
N THR A 102 -10.90 10.35 23.92
CA THR A 102 -10.38 9.00 24.19
C THR A 102 -9.07 8.71 23.46
N ARG A 103 -8.75 9.46 22.42
CA ARG A 103 -7.61 9.23 21.51
C ARG A 103 -7.70 7.90 20.72
N GLU A 104 -8.85 7.27 20.74
CA GLU A 104 -9.09 6.05 19.97
C GLU A 104 -9.35 6.36 18.48
N PRO A 105 -8.93 5.49 17.56
CA PRO A 105 -9.21 5.64 16.13
C PRO A 105 -10.71 5.50 15.83
N THR A 106 -11.31 6.54 15.27
CA THR A 106 -12.72 6.56 14.83
C THR A 106 -12.88 6.36 13.34
N ALA A 107 -11.86 6.74 12.55
CA ALA A 107 -11.83 6.56 11.11
C ALA A 107 -10.41 6.45 10.59
N SER A 108 -10.25 5.90 9.40
CA SER A 108 -9.03 5.95 8.61
C SER A 108 -9.05 7.15 7.68
N MET A 109 -7.88 7.71 7.36
CA MET A 109 -7.75 8.87 6.48
C MET A 109 -6.62 8.67 5.48
N LEU A 110 -6.87 9.06 4.22
CA LEU A 110 -5.86 9.23 3.19
C LEU A 110 -5.84 10.68 2.72
N ARG A 111 -4.66 11.17 2.35
CA ARG A 111 -4.46 12.49 1.73
C ARG A 111 -3.40 12.42 0.65
N ALA A 112 -3.67 13.07 -0.48
CA ALA A 112 -2.72 13.23 -1.57
C ALA A 112 -2.23 14.68 -1.67
N PRO A 113 -1.07 14.92 -2.33
CA PRO A 113 -0.52 16.27 -2.53
C PRO A 113 -1.41 17.21 -3.34
N ASP A 114 -2.28 16.66 -4.20
CA ASP A 114 -3.23 17.42 -5.03
C ASP A 114 -4.44 17.97 -4.24
N GLY A 115 -4.46 17.78 -2.92
CA GLY A 115 -5.54 18.20 -2.03
C GLY A 115 -6.68 17.18 -1.90
N SER A 116 -6.63 16.05 -2.64
CA SER A 116 -7.60 14.97 -2.48
C SER A 116 -7.46 14.31 -1.12
N TRP A 117 -8.60 13.97 -0.54
CA TRP A 117 -8.65 13.26 0.74
C TRP A 117 -9.84 12.32 0.80
N CYS A 118 -9.74 11.30 1.64
CA CYS A 118 -10.88 10.50 2.08
C CYS A 118 -10.78 10.15 3.57
N GLU A 119 -11.93 10.00 4.19
CA GLU A 119 -12.12 9.52 5.56
C GLU A 119 -13.05 8.32 5.52
N VAL A 120 -12.69 7.23 6.19
CA VAL A 120 -13.42 5.96 6.14
C VAL A 120 -13.71 5.48 7.55
N GLY A 121 -14.96 5.55 7.92
CA GLY A 121 -15.47 5.16 9.25
C GLY A 121 -16.74 4.34 9.16
N ASP A 122 -17.49 4.26 10.27
CA ASP A 122 -18.74 3.50 10.34
C ASP A 122 -19.82 4.01 9.37
N GLY A 123 -19.80 5.30 9.07
CA GLY A 123 -20.71 5.93 8.10
C GLY A 123 -20.33 5.72 6.63
N GLY A 124 -19.27 4.96 6.32
CA GLY A 124 -18.76 4.74 4.97
C GLY A 124 -17.57 5.64 4.64
N VAL A 125 -17.47 6.03 3.37
CA VAL A 125 -16.41 6.89 2.83
C VAL A 125 -16.93 8.31 2.66
N ARG A 126 -16.21 9.27 3.23
CA ARG A 126 -16.33 10.70 2.93
C ARG A 126 -15.09 11.12 2.16
N GLU A 127 -15.25 11.75 1.02
CA GLU A 127 -14.11 12.09 0.16
C GLU A 127 -14.34 13.39 -0.63
N ALA A 128 -13.26 14.09 -0.91
CA ALA A 128 -13.26 15.25 -1.81
C ALA A 128 -11.92 15.37 -2.54
N GLY A 129 -11.92 16.18 -3.61
CA GLY A 129 -10.76 16.44 -4.46
C GLY A 129 -10.86 15.71 -5.81
N PRO A 130 -9.88 15.95 -6.71
CA PRO A 130 -9.90 15.43 -8.06
C PRO A 130 -9.60 13.91 -8.13
N THR A 131 -8.80 13.37 -7.19
CA THR A 131 -8.40 11.96 -7.18
C THR A 131 -9.24 11.16 -6.20
N PRO A 132 -10.00 10.14 -6.65
CA PRO A 132 -10.82 9.29 -5.79
C PRO A 132 -9.94 8.24 -5.08
N LEU A 133 -9.27 8.64 -3.99
CA LEU A 133 -8.25 7.84 -3.32
C LEU A 133 -8.76 6.48 -2.84
N TRP A 134 -9.95 6.44 -2.25
CA TRP A 134 -10.51 5.19 -1.72
C TRP A 134 -10.94 4.21 -2.82
N ALA A 135 -11.23 4.70 -4.02
CA ALA A 135 -11.55 3.84 -5.16
C ALA A 135 -10.37 2.91 -5.54
N GLU A 136 -9.12 3.36 -5.34
CA GLU A 136 -7.93 2.53 -5.54
C GLU A 136 -7.84 1.40 -4.50
N VAL A 137 -8.17 1.67 -3.25
CA VAL A 137 -8.23 0.64 -2.19
C VAL A 137 -9.33 -0.37 -2.50
N GLU A 138 -10.49 0.08 -2.92
CA GLU A 138 -11.61 -0.80 -3.33
C GLU A 138 -11.26 -1.64 -4.56
N ARG A 139 -10.57 -1.05 -5.54
CA ARG A 139 -10.08 -1.78 -6.72
C ARG A 139 -9.09 -2.86 -6.30
N ALA A 140 -8.10 -2.53 -5.47
CA ALA A 140 -7.11 -3.46 -4.96
C ALA A 140 -7.77 -4.61 -4.17
N TYR A 141 -8.74 -4.29 -3.32
CA TYR A 141 -9.48 -5.29 -2.54
C TYR A 141 -10.27 -6.25 -3.41
N ARG A 142 -11.01 -5.74 -4.42
CA ARG A 142 -11.73 -6.59 -5.39
C ARG A 142 -10.77 -7.49 -6.15
N THR A 143 -9.71 -6.92 -6.70
CA THR A 143 -8.69 -7.66 -7.44
C THR A 143 -8.06 -8.78 -6.59
N TRP A 144 -7.71 -8.48 -5.35
CA TRP A 144 -7.16 -9.46 -4.41
C TRP A 144 -8.14 -10.60 -4.13
N ARG A 145 -9.44 -10.30 -3.95
CA ARG A 145 -10.48 -11.32 -3.79
C ARG A 145 -10.68 -12.16 -5.05
N ASP A 146 -10.72 -11.54 -6.22
CA ASP A 146 -10.86 -12.23 -7.51
C ASP A 146 -9.68 -13.19 -7.78
N TRP A 147 -8.50 -12.91 -7.21
CA TRP A 147 -7.35 -13.80 -7.25
C TRP A 147 -7.37 -14.92 -6.21
N GLY A 148 -8.42 -15.02 -5.41
CA GLY A 148 -8.57 -16.01 -4.33
C GLY A 148 -7.75 -15.65 -3.09
N GLU A 149 -7.66 -14.37 -2.77
CA GLU A 149 -7.06 -13.83 -1.55
C GLU A 149 -5.60 -14.29 -1.33
N PRO A 150 -4.70 -14.05 -2.31
CA PRO A 150 -3.33 -14.52 -2.23
C PRO A 150 -2.57 -13.91 -1.06
N GLY A 151 -1.81 -14.75 -0.34
CA GLY A 151 -0.81 -14.28 0.60
C GLY A 151 0.45 -13.77 -0.10
N TRP A 152 1.36 -13.19 0.69
CA TRP A 152 2.60 -12.59 0.22
C TRP A 152 3.46 -13.55 -0.61
N GLU A 153 3.49 -14.83 -0.28
CA GLU A 153 4.31 -15.84 -0.97
C GLU A 153 3.91 -16.09 -2.43
N ARG A 154 2.72 -15.64 -2.83
CA ARG A 154 2.27 -15.69 -4.23
C ARG A 154 2.67 -14.46 -5.03
N LEU A 155 3.03 -13.36 -4.34
CA LEU A 155 3.57 -12.17 -4.97
C LEU A 155 5.07 -12.30 -5.17
N GLY A 156 5.57 -11.72 -6.25
CA GLY A 156 6.98 -11.70 -6.56
C GLY A 156 7.43 -10.41 -7.21
N LEU A 157 8.73 -10.31 -7.41
CA LEU A 157 9.41 -9.16 -7.95
C LEU A 157 10.49 -9.59 -8.92
N THR A 158 10.53 -8.94 -10.08
CA THR A 158 11.66 -8.95 -11.01
C THR A 158 12.23 -7.55 -11.11
N VAL A 159 13.53 -7.42 -11.01
CA VAL A 159 14.29 -6.16 -11.13
C VAL A 159 15.33 -6.31 -12.20
N THR A 160 15.35 -5.37 -13.15
CA THR A 160 16.37 -5.23 -14.20
C THR A 160 16.93 -3.81 -14.20
N PRO A 161 17.96 -3.48 -14.98
CA PRO A 161 18.41 -2.10 -15.15
C PRO A 161 17.33 -1.14 -15.67
N ASP A 162 16.33 -1.64 -16.38
CA ASP A 162 15.28 -0.85 -17.04
C ASP A 162 14.05 -0.63 -16.16
N GLY A 163 13.95 -1.29 -15.00
CA GLY A 163 12.82 -1.14 -14.10
C GLY A 163 12.54 -2.36 -13.23
N GLN A 164 11.39 -2.32 -12.58
CA GLN A 164 10.95 -3.39 -11.71
C GLN A 164 9.47 -3.71 -11.96
N TRP A 165 9.12 -5.01 -11.80
CA TRP A 165 7.77 -5.54 -12.04
C TRP A 165 7.36 -6.43 -10.88
N TRP A 166 6.20 -6.15 -10.33
CA TRP A 166 5.53 -7.03 -9.36
C TRP A 166 4.60 -7.97 -10.10
N TRP A 167 4.55 -9.21 -9.70
CA TRP A 167 3.78 -10.25 -10.36
C TRP A 167 3.11 -11.20 -9.36
N LEU A 168 2.09 -11.92 -9.81
CA LEU A 168 1.35 -12.91 -9.06
C LEU A 168 1.60 -14.29 -9.65
N ASP A 169 1.99 -15.26 -8.83
CA ASP A 169 2.28 -16.66 -9.13
C ASP A 169 3.49 -16.88 -10.05
N GLU A 170 3.61 -16.12 -11.14
CA GLU A 170 4.69 -16.23 -12.13
C GLU A 170 5.05 -14.86 -12.74
N PRO A 171 6.29 -14.65 -13.19
CA PRO A 171 6.76 -13.37 -13.72
C PRO A 171 5.99 -12.84 -14.93
N SER A 172 5.32 -13.72 -15.68
CA SER A 172 4.48 -13.35 -16.82
C SER A 172 3.17 -12.66 -16.39
N ARG A 173 2.70 -12.89 -15.16
CA ARG A 173 1.48 -12.30 -14.62
C ARG A 173 1.77 -11.01 -13.84
N VAL A 174 2.10 -9.96 -14.56
CA VAL A 174 2.45 -8.65 -13.99
C VAL A 174 1.22 -7.99 -13.38
N VAL A 175 1.36 -7.47 -12.15
CA VAL A 175 0.31 -6.74 -11.39
C VAL A 175 0.64 -5.28 -11.19
N GLY A 176 1.88 -4.88 -11.42
CA GLY A 176 2.34 -3.50 -11.36
C GLY A 176 3.79 -3.35 -11.84
N SER A 177 4.18 -2.14 -12.20
CA SER A 177 5.55 -1.82 -12.61
C SER A 177 5.94 -0.41 -12.19
N ASP A 178 7.23 -0.21 -11.99
CA ASP A 178 7.87 1.12 -11.83
C ASP A 178 9.09 1.15 -12.78
N ARG A 179 9.14 2.19 -13.62
CA ARG A 179 10.20 2.41 -14.64
C ARG A 179 10.95 3.67 -14.37
#